data_b5b721081842870314e325966122778b
#
_entry.id   b5b721081842870314e325966122778b
#
_cell.length_a   1.000
_cell.length_b   1.000
_cell.length_c   1.000
_cell.angle_alpha   90.00
_cell.angle_beta   90.00
_cell.angle_gamma   90.00
#
_symmetry.space_group_name_H-M   'P 1'
#
loop_
_entity.id
_entity.type
_entity.pdbx_description
1 polymer ?
#
loop_
_entity_poly.entity_id
_entity_poly.type
_entity_poly.pdbx_seq_one_letter_code
_entity_poly.pdbx_strand_id
1 'polypeptide(L)'
;MKRILAAVLLPLTAAAHAAPQLGQPAPDFTLADQSGKPVKLSDSKGKLVVLEWFNKGCPFVRKHYGSKNMQGLQKKYAKKGVVWYTIVSSKAGKEGHLTAAEATAEMKSADMGSKAILLDEKGDVGRMYSAKTTPHMFVVDK
;
A
#
# COMPACT_ATOMS: atom_id res chain seq x y z
N MET A 1 -57.08 0.97 -20.87
CA MET A 1 -56.39 1.19 -19.58
C MET A 1 -54.88 1.19 -19.89
N LYS A 2 -54.23 2.36 -19.83
CA LYS A 2 -52.77 2.50 -20.06
C LYS A 2 -52.04 2.38 -18.72
N ARG A 3 -51.21 1.35 -18.55
CA ARG A 3 -50.38 1.17 -17.36
C ARG A 3 -49.09 1.95 -17.52
N ILE A 4 -48.83 2.90 -16.66
CA ILE A 4 -47.55 3.65 -16.59
C ILE A 4 -46.64 2.87 -15.67
N LEU A 5 -45.54 2.31 -16.21
CA LEU A 5 -44.44 1.78 -15.40
C LEU A 5 -43.56 2.94 -15.00
N ALA A 6 -43.52 3.26 -13.73
CA ALA A 6 -42.55 4.19 -13.18
C ALA A 6 -41.22 3.43 -12.95
N ALA A 7 -40.18 3.79 -13.71
CA ALA A 7 -38.83 3.31 -13.46
C ALA A 7 -38.23 4.07 -12.26
N VAL A 8 -37.98 3.36 -11.16
CA VAL A 8 -37.27 3.90 -10.01
C VAL A 8 -35.79 3.84 -10.33
N LEU A 9 -35.19 4.99 -10.64
CA LEU A 9 -33.73 5.16 -10.73
C LEU A 9 -33.18 5.25 -9.30
N LEU A 10 -32.53 4.18 -8.83
CA LEU A 10 -31.75 4.23 -7.61
C LEU A 10 -30.46 5.02 -7.90
N PRO A 11 -30.12 6.05 -7.12
CA PRO A 11 -28.85 6.73 -7.27
C PRO A 11 -27.70 5.80 -6.86
N LEU A 12 -26.79 5.53 -7.78
CA LEU A 12 -25.52 4.85 -7.51
C LEU A 12 -24.62 5.83 -6.76
N THR A 13 -24.68 5.82 -5.43
CA THR A 13 -23.76 6.61 -4.60
C THR A 13 -22.36 6.03 -4.73
N ALA A 14 -21.51 6.66 -5.53
CA ALA A 14 -20.08 6.43 -5.49
C ALA A 14 -19.60 6.80 -4.08
N ALA A 15 -19.19 5.80 -3.30
CA ALA A 15 -18.55 6.04 -2.02
C ALA A 15 -17.23 6.80 -2.28
N ALA A 16 -17.23 8.10 -2.03
CA ALA A 16 -16.01 8.87 -1.98
C ALA A 16 -15.16 8.30 -0.83
N HIS A 17 -14.06 7.63 -1.16
CA HIS A 17 -13.15 7.11 -0.15
C HIS A 17 -12.49 8.29 0.54
N ALA A 18 -12.96 8.63 1.72
CA ALA A 18 -12.30 9.59 2.59
C ALA A 18 -10.93 9.03 3.03
N ALA A 19 -9.93 9.92 3.16
CA ALA A 19 -8.64 9.53 3.70
C ALA A 19 -8.79 8.80 5.05
N PRO A 20 -7.88 7.85 5.38
CA PRO A 20 -7.92 7.17 6.67
C PRO A 20 -7.97 8.16 7.82
N GLN A 21 -8.84 7.90 8.78
CA GLN A 21 -8.96 8.72 9.99
C GLN A 21 -8.49 7.91 11.20
N LEU A 22 -7.85 8.58 12.14
CA LEU A 22 -7.39 7.95 13.39
C LEU A 22 -8.59 7.37 14.16
N GLY A 23 -8.43 6.12 14.63
CA GLY A 23 -9.47 5.42 15.38
C GLY A 23 -10.61 4.86 14.53
N GLN A 24 -10.54 5.00 13.20
CA GLN A 24 -11.51 4.40 12.29
C GLN A 24 -10.89 3.17 11.58
N PRO A 25 -11.71 2.21 11.11
CA PRO A 25 -11.23 1.09 10.32
C PRO A 25 -10.42 1.56 9.12
N ALA A 26 -9.24 0.97 8.91
CA ALA A 26 -8.42 1.25 7.75
C ALA A 26 -9.13 0.80 6.47
N PRO A 27 -9.12 1.60 5.39
CA PRO A 27 -9.66 1.20 4.10
C PRO A 27 -8.98 -0.10 3.61
N ASP A 28 -9.79 -1.11 3.30
CA ASP A 28 -9.28 -2.39 2.79
C ASP A 28 -8.90 -2.28 1.31
N PHE A 29 -7.88 -3.02 0.92
CA PHE A 29 -7.42 -3.07 -0.46
C PHE A 29 -6.85 -4.44 -0.80
N THR A 30 -6.70 -4.71 -2.09
CA THR A 30 -5.98 -5.88 -2.62
C THR A 30 -4.99 -5.40 -3.68
N LEU A 31 -3.72 -5.74 -3.50
CA LEU A 31 -2.64 -5.47 -4.45
C LEU A 31 -1.87 -6.75 -4.75
N ALA A 32 -1.27 -6.83 -5.93
CA ALA A 32 -0.30 -7.90 -6.21
C ALA A 32 1.02 -7.59 -5.50
N ASP A 33 1.64 -8.60 -4.94
CA ASP A 33 3.03 -8.52 -4.47
C ASP A 33 4.03 -8.68 -5.64
N GLN A 34 5.30 -8.58 -5.36
CA GLN A 34 6.39 -8.73 -6.33
C GLN A 34 6.46 -10.12 -6.97
N SER A 35 5.74 -11.12 -6.46
CA SER A 35 5.60 -12.45 -7.08
C SER A 35 4.32 -12.60 -7.91
N GLY A 36 3.49 -11.55 -7.96
CA GLY A 36 2.18 -11.56 -8.61
C GLY A 36 1.05 -12.15 -7.74
N LYS A 37 1.34 -12.50 -6.48
CA LYS A 37 0.34 -13.03 -5.56
C LYS A 37 -0.54 -11.88 -5.01
N PRO A 38 -1.88 -12.03 -5.03
CA PRO A 38 -2.75 -11.04 -4.40
C PRO A 38 -2.56 -11.03 -2.88
N VAL A 39 -2.42 -9.83 -2.33
CA VAL A 39 -2.32 -9.55 -0.89
C VAL A 39 -3.45 -8.61 -0.53
N LYS A 40 -4.31 -9.04 0.38
CA LYS A 40 -5.40 -8.24 0.92
C LYS A 40 -5.05 -7.74 2.32
N LEU A 41 -5.30 -6.46 2.61
CA LEU A 41 -4.96 -5.90 3.93
C LEU A 41 -5.70 -6.63 5.04
N SER A 42 -6.99 -6.95 4.85
CA SER A 42 -7.81 -7.68 5.83
C SER A 42 -7.35 -9.10 6.13
N ASP A 43 -6.47 -9.70 5.31
CA ASP A 43 -5.83 -11.00 5.63
C ASP A 43 -4.83 -10.88 6.80
N SER A 44 -4.47 -9.64 7.16
CA SER A 44 -3.61 -9.34 8.30
C SER A 44 -4.40 -8.92 9.56
N LYS A 45 -5.73 -9.08 9.55
CA LYS A 45 -6.58 -8.76 10.70
C LYS A 45 -6.08 -9.44 11.97
N GLY A 46 -6.11 -8.71 13.09
CA GLY A 46 -5.58 -9.18 14.37
C GLY A 46 -4.06 -9.00 14.53
N LYS A 47 -3.40 -8.40 13.55
CA LYS A 47 -1.97 -8.04 13.61
C LYS A 47 -1.80 -6.54 13.46
N LEU A 48 -0.73 -6.03 14.04
CA LEU A 48 -0.29 -4.67 13.74
C LEU A 48 0.33 -4.67 12.33
N VAL A 49 -0.11 -3.75 11.46
CA VAL A 49 0.39 -3.63 10.10
C VAL A 49 1.04 -2.27 9.90
N VAL A 50 2.20 -2.25 9.27
CA VAL A 50 2.84 -1.02 8.78
C VAL A 50 2.75 -1.00 7.25
N LEU A 51 2.23 0.10 6.71
CA LEU A 51 2.21 0.40 5.29
C LEU A 51 3.23 1.51 5.04
N GLU A 52 4.24 1.23 4.21
CA GLU A 52 5.30 2.17 3.86
C GLU A 52 5.20 2.50 2.37
N TRP A 53 4.87 3.74 2.02
CA TRP A 53 5.01 4.22 0.64
C TRP A 53 6.46 4.47 0.29
N PHE A 54 6.90 3.86 -0.80
CA PHE A 54 8.29 3.78 -1.20
C PHE A 54 8.49 4.25 -2.63
N ASN A 55 9.59 5.00 -2.86
CA ASN A 55 10.12 5.33 -4.18
C ASN A 55 11.65 5.30 -4.09
N LYS A 56 12.30 4.37 -4.80
CA LYS A 56 13.77 4.22 -4.77
C LYS A 56 14.53 5.45 -5.26
N GLY A 57 13.90 6.29 -6.10
CA GLY A 57 14.45 7.56 -6.58
C GLY A 57 14.42 8.69 -5.54
N CYS A 58 13.54 8.59 -4.54
CA CYS A 58 13.35 9.62 -3.54
C CYS A 58 14.60 9.79 -2.64
N PRO A 59 15.15 11.02 -2.48
CA PRO A 59 16.32 11.26 -1.63
C PRO A 59 16.11 10.85 -0.18
N PHE A 60 14.92 11.03 0.37
CA PHE A 60 14.60 10.65 1.75
C PHE A 60 14.54 9.12 1.91
N VAL A 61 13.96 8.41 0.95
CA VAL A 61 14.00 6.94 0.93
C VAL A 61 15.45 6.46 0.86
N ARG A 62 16.24 6.99 -0.07
CA ARG A 62 17.67 6.65 -0.20
C ARG A 62 18.46 6.91 1.09
N LYS A 63 18.19 8.01 1.80
CA LYS A 63 18.80 8.32 3.09
C LYS A 63 18.50 7.23 4.12
N HIS A 64 17.25 6.85 4.30
CA HIS A 64 16.84 5.86 5.30
C HIS A 64 17.28 4.44 4.96
N TYR A 65 17.24 4.07 3.69
CA TYR A 65 17.70 2.75 3.24
C TYR A 65 19.23 2.67 3.18
N GLY A 66 19.93 3.71 2.76
CA GLY A 66 21.38 3.79 2.74
C GLY A 66 22.01 3.70 4.13
N SER A 67 21.39 4.30 5.14
CA SER A 67 21.80 4.19 6.55
C SER A 67 21.37 2.88 7.23
N LYS A 68 20.68 1.98 6.52
CA LYS A 68 20.11 0.74 7.06
C LYS A 68 19.04 0.96 8.16
N ASN A 69 18.58 2.20 8.34
CA ASN A 69 17.57 2.53 9.35
C ASN A 69 16.23 1.81 9.08
N MET A 70 15.73 1.91 7.83
CA MET A 70 14.42 1.34 7.49
C MET A 70 14.43 -0.18 7.58
N GLN A 71 15.44 -0.84 7.02
CA GLN A 71 15.60 -2.29 7.09
C GLN A 71 15.74 -2.78 8.53
N GLY A 72 16.45 -2.02 9.36
CA GLY A 72 16.58 -2.31 10.80
C GLY A 72 15.21 -2.29 11.50
N LEU A 73 14.38 -1.28 11.22
CA LEU A 73 13.02 -1.19 11.76
C LEU A 73 12.13 -2.34 11.24
N GLN A 74 12.15 -2.60 9.94
CA GLN A 74 11.39 -3.69 9.32
C GLN A 74 11.71 -5.03 10.00
N LYS A 75 13.00 -5.37 10.11
CA LYS A 75 13.45 -6.63 10.73
C LYS A 75 13.15 -6.68 12.22
N LYS A 76 13.33 -5.57 12.94
CA LYS A 76 13.04 -5.47 14.37
C LYS A 76 11.57 -5.73 14.66
N TYR A 77 10.66 -5.12 13.90
CA TYR A 77 9.23 -5.24 14.15
C TYR A 77 8.64 -6.52 13.58
N ALA A 78 9.18 -7.07 12.49
CA ALA A 78 8.82 -8.41 12.01
C ALA A 78 9.02 -9.49 13.10
N LYS A 79 10.13 -9.42 13.87
CA LYS A 79 10.38 -10.32 15.02
C LYS A 79 9.35 -10.18 16.13
N LYS A 80 8.62 -9.06 16.18
CA LYS A 80 7.53 -8.81 17.15
C LYS A 80 6.14 -9.14 16.57
N GLY A 81 6.08 -9.78 15.41
CA GLY A 81 4.82 -10.18 14.75
C GLY A 81 4.12 -9.07 13.97
N VAL A 82 4.77 -7.90 13.81
CA VAL A 82 4.24 -6.83 12.97
C VAL A 82 4.39 -7.21 11.50
N VAL A 83 3.33 -7.02 10.73
CA VAL A 83 3.34 -7.18 9.28
C VAL A 83 3.74 -5.86 8.64
N TRP A 84 4.79 -5.85 7.85
CA TRP A 84 5.26 -4.65 7.16
C TRP A 84 5.14 -4.83 5.67
N TYR A 85 4.38 -3.97 5.01
CA TYR A 85 4.26 -3.92 3.55
C TYR A 85 4.88 -2.63 3.02
N THR A 86 5.71 -2.76 2.00
CA THR A 86 6.24 -1.64 1.21
C THR A 86 5.34 -1.47 -0.01
N ILE A 87 4.84 -0.25 -0.28
CA ILE A 87 3.88 0.02 -1.36
C ILE A 87 4.52 0.95 -2.38
N VAL A 88 4.43 0.57 -3.65
CA VAL A 88 4.91 1.35 -4.80
C VAL A 88 3.71 1.80 -5.61
N SER A 89 3.36 3.09 -5.53
CA SER A 89 2.24 3.71 -6.25
C SER A 89 2.73 4.55 -7.43
N SER A 90 3.74 4.08 -8.16
CA SER A 90 4.29 4.77 -9.33
C SER A 90 3.83 4.11 -10.60
N LYS A 91 3.22 4.91 -11.50
CA LYS A 91 2.77 4.46 -12.82
C LYS A 91 3.96 4.08 -13.71
N ALA A 92 3.75 3.15 -14.62
CA ALA A 92 4.74 2.78 -15.65
C ALA A 92 5.28 4.02 -16.38
N GLY A 93 6.62 4.09 -16.55
CA GLY A 93 7.32 5.23 -17.13
C GLY A 93 7.49 6.45 -16.22
N LYS A 94 7.09 6.36 -14.96
CA LYS A 94 7.32 7.40 -13.94
C LYS A 94 8.42 6.98 -12.96
N GLU A 95 9.08 7.97 -12.37
CA GLU A 95 10.09 7.72 -11.36
C GLU A 95 9.56 6.85 -10.22
N GLY A 96 10.37 5.90 -9.78
CA GLY A 96 10.01 4.98 -8.71
C GLY A 96 9.14 3.80 -9.13
N HIS A 97 8.68 3.73 -10.39
CA HIS A 97 7.99 2.54 -10.89
C HIS A 97 8.89 1.30 -10.79
N LEU A 98 8.30 0.20 -10.38
CA LEU A 98 8.94 -1.12 -10.36
C LEU A 98 8.02 -2.14 -11.01
N THR A 99 8.56 -2.89 -11.96
CA THR A 99 7.96 -4.14 -12.38
C THR A 99 8.08 -5.20 -11.27
N ALA A 100 7.35 -6.28 -11.36
CA ALA A 100 7.44 -7.39 -10.40
C ALA A 100 8.88 -7.93 -10.25
N ALA A 101 9.59 -8.07 -11.37
CA ALA A 101 11.00 -8.50 -11.37
C ALA A 101 11.92 -7.48 -10.69
N GLU A 102 11.75 -6.19 -10.98
CA GLU A 102 12.52 -5.12 -10.35
C GLU A 102 12.21 -5.00 -8.85
N ALA A 103 10.95 -5.17 -8.45
CA ALA A 103 10.57 -5.17 -7.04
C ALA A 103 11.20 -6.35 -6.28
N THR A 104 11.25 -7.53 -6.91
CA THR A 104 11.96 -8.69 -6.36
C THR A 104 13.46 -8.43 -6.20
N ALA A 105 14.08 -7.83 -7.21
CA ALA A 105 15.49 -7.45 -7.18
C ALA A 105 15.77 -6.39 -6.10
N GLU A 106 14.89 -5.38 -5.99
CA GLU A 106 14.99 -4.31 -4.99
C GLU A 106 14.89 -4.85 -3.57
N MET A 107 13.92 -5.73 -3.29
CA MET A 107 13.81 -6.38 -1.99
C MET A 107 15.10 -7.05 -1.56
N LYS A 108 15.73 -7.77 -2.50
CA LYS A 108 16.97 -8.50 -2.24
C LYS A 108 18.18 -7.57 -2.11
N SER A 109 18.35 -6.65 -3.06
CA SER A 109 19.54 -5.77 -3.11
C SER A 109 19.57 -4.75 -1.96
N ALA A 110 18.40 -4.23 -1.58
CA ALA A 110 18.28 -3.33 -0.44
C ALA A 110 18.22 -4.06 0.91
N ASP A 111 18.22 -5.39 0.94
CA ASP A 111 18.14 -6.22 2.16
C ASP A 111 16.89 -5.87 2.99
N MET A 112 15.75 -5.71 2.31
CA MET A 112 14.49 -5.30 2.94
C MET A 112 13.97 -6.38 3.89
N GLY A 113 13.46 -5.96 5.04
CA GLY A 113 12.80 -6.83 6.02
C GLY A 113 11.28 -6.76 5.95
N SER A 114 10.71 -6.02 5.00
CA SER A 114 9.27 -6.00 4.74
C SER A 114 8.79 -7.37 4.23
N LYS A 115 7.54 -7.70 4.53
CA LYS A 115 6.94 -8.97 4.12
C LYS A 115 6.79 -9.07 2.61
N ALA A 116 6.46 -7.96 1.97
CA ALA A 116 6.29 -7.87 0.52
C ALA A 116 6.42 -6.41 0.03
N ILE A 117 6.76 -6.25 -1.24
CA ILE A 117 6.53 -5.02 -2.00
C ILE A 117 5.21 -5.19 -2.76
N LEU A 118 4.24 -4.31 -2.50
CA LEU A 118 2.93 -4.31 -3.14
C LEU A 118 2.92 -3.29 -4.28
N LEU A 119 2.44 -3.71 -5.44
CA LEU A 119 2.45 -2.92 -6.67
C LEU A 119 1.09 -2.24 -6.89
N ASP A 120 1.04 -0.94 -6.71
CA ASP A 120 -0.13 -0.07 -6.91
C ASP A 120 0.08 0.81 -8.15
N GLU A 121 0.23 0.19 -9.32
CA GLU A 121 0.56 0.88 -10.57
C GLU A 121 -0.44 1.97 -10.97
N LYS A 122 -1.72 1.81 -10.61
CA LYS A 122 -2.76 2.80 -10.87
C LYS A 122 -2.78 3.92 -9.83
N GLY A 123 -2.11 3.73 -8.68
CA GLY A 123 -2.11 4.67 -7.57
C GLY A 123 -3.44 4.75 -6.82
N ASP A 124 -4.32 3.75 -6.98
CA ASP A 124 -5.64 3.76 -6.35
C ASP A 124 -5.54 3.68 -4.83
N VAL A 125 -4.67 2.82 -4.32
CA VAL A 125 -4.43 2.66 -2.89
C VAL A 125 -3.68 3.88 -2.33
N GLY A 126 -2.71 4.42 -3.09
CA GLY A 126 -2.05 5.68 -2.73
C GLY A 126 -3.03 6.84 -2.55
N ARG A 127 -4.01 6.98 -3.45
CA ARG A 127 -5.08 7.97 -3.34
C ARG A 127 -6.01 7.68 -2.17
N MET A 128 -6.43 6.44 -2.01
CA MET A 128 -7.29 5.98 -0.91
C MET A 128 -6.69 6.32 0.46
N TYR A 129 -5.38 6.16 0.61
CA TYR A 129 -4.67 6.50 1.84
C TYR A 129 -4.18 7.95 1.89
N SER A 130 -4.42 8.76 0.86
CA SER A 130 -3.88 10.12 0.73
C SER A 130 -2.37 10.17 0.93
N ALA A 131 -1.66 9.16 0.44
CA ALA A 131 -0.20 9.12 0.47
C ALA A 131 0.38 10.19 -0.47
N LYS A 132 1.10 11.17 0.10
CA LYS A 132 1.57 12.37 -0.63
C LYS A 132 3.08 12.43 -0.77
N THR A 133 3.81 11.66 0.01
CA THR A 133 5.28 11.71 0.09
C THR A 133 5.85 10.30 0.12
N THR A 134 7.17 10.19 -0.04
CA THR A 134 7.91 8.96 0.23
C THR A 134 9.17 9.30 1.06
N PRO A 135 9.47 8.55 2.14
CA PRO A 135 8.56 7.55 2.70
C PRO A 135 7.32 8.19 3.33
N HIS A 136 6.18 7.49 3.29
CA HIS A 136 4.97 7.85 4.06
C HIS A 136 4.50 6.59 4.78
N MET A 137 4.31 6.71 6.09
CA MET A 137 4.05 5.56 6.95
C MET A 137 2.62 5.62 7.50
N PHE A 138 1.93 4.49 7.46
CA PHE A 138 0.66 4.29 8.17
C PHE A 138 0.78 3.06 9.06
N VAL A 139 0.26 3.18 10.28
CA VAL A 139 0.18 2.07 11.21
C VAL A 139 -1.29 1.71 11.36
N VAL A 140 -1.62 0.48 10.99
CA VAL A 140 -2.96 -0.09 11.11
C VAL A 140 -2.96 -1.01 12.32
N ASP A 141 -3.84 -0.71 13.28
CA ASP A 141 -3.99 -1.50 14.49
C ASP A 141 -4.75 -2.81 14.23
N LYS A 142 -4.80 -3.68 15.24
CA LYS A 142 -5.36 -5.05 15.19
C LYS A 142 -6.84 -5.08 14.87
#